data_59ce8df584f030e6fd4f137b35191397
#
_entry.id   59ce8df584f030e6fd4f137b35191397
#
_cell.length_a   1.000
_cell.length_b   1.000
_cell.length_c   1.000
_cell.angle_alpha   90.00
_cell.angle_beta   90.00
_cell.angle_gamma   90.00
#
_symmetry.space_group_name_H-M   'P 1'
#
loop_
_entity.id
_entity.type
_entity.pdbx_description
1 polymer ?
#
loop_
_entity_poly.entity_id
_entity_poly.type
_entity_poly.pdbx_seq_one_letter_code
_entity_poly.pdbx_strand_id
1 'polypeptide(L)'
;MPTGIIINTIAIFLGGIAGAMLGDKLPEKYKEQLNMIFGLCSMGMGIASIGLMKYMPAVIFAIIIGTLVGLFFNLGDLVYRACQKMQKLMVKVVPKPNTSMSETEFLATLITVIVLFCSSGMGIYGSLSEGITGDPSLLITKSILDFFTAAIFACNLGYIVSLIAVPQFVIFTFLFLSAGLIVPLTTPDMINDFKACGGFLMVAAGFRILKLKMFPVVDMVPAMILVMPFSWLWVNVILHLL
;
A
#
# COMPACT_ATOMS: atom_id res chain seq x y z
N MET A 1 -0.51 -19.66 -5.41
CA MET A 1 -0.99 -19.38 -4.02
C MET A 1 -0.57 -17.96 -3.67
N PRO A 2 -1.37 -17.20 -2.92
CA PRO A 2 -1.04 -15.82 -2.52
C PRO A 2 -0.04 -15.82 -1.34
N THR A 3 1.17 -16.35 -1.58
CA THR A 3 2.19 -16.58 -0.55
C THR A 3 2.64 -15.28 0.11
N GLY A 4 2.91 -14.25 -0.69
CA GLY A 4 3.34 -12.94 -0.18
C GLY A 4 2.25 -12.26 0.66
N ILE A 5 0.97 -12.39 0.25
CA ILE A 5 -0.17 -11.86 1.00
C ILE A 5 -0.28 -12.55 2.37
N ILE A 6 -0.17 -13.88 2.40
CA ILE A 6 -0.25 -14.65 3.65
C ILE A 6 0.89 -14.23 4.59
N ILE A 7 2.12 -14.17 4.09
CA ILE A 7 3.29 -13.75 4.88
C ILE A 7 3.10 -12.31 5.40
N ASN A 8 2.62 -11.39 4.55
CA ASN A 8 2.38 -10.00 4.95
C ASN A 8 1.29 -9.90 6.03
N THR A 9 0.20 -10.64 5.88
CA THR A 9 -0.87 -10.71 6.88
C THR A 9 -0.38 -11.20 8.24
N ILE A 10 0.42 -12.29 8.22
CA ILE A 10 1.02 -12.85 9.44
C ILE A 10 2.00 -11.83 10.07
N ALA A 11 2.77 -11.13 9.25
CA ALA A 11 3.72 -10.12 9.72
C ALA A 11 3.01 -8.96 10.45
N ILE A 12 1.91 -8.42 9.91
CA ILE A 12 1.11 -7.38 10.57
C ILE A 12 0.49 -7.92 11.87
N PHE A 13 -0.07 -9.13 11.84
CA PHE A 13 -0.68 -9.75 13.00
C PHE A 13 0.32 -9.93 14.15
N LEU A 14 1.48 -10.54 13.86
CA LEU A 14 2.54 -10.77 14.85
C LEU A 14 3.20 -9.46 15.30
N GLY A 15 3.44 -8.52 14.39
CA GLY A 15 3.97 -7.20 14.70
C GLY A 15 3.04 -6.44 15.66
N GLY A 16 1.72 -6.49 15.41
CA GLY A 16 0.73 -5.90 16.29
C GLY A 16 0.73 -6.51 17.70
N ILE A 17 0.86 -7.83 17.81
CA ILE A 17 0.98 -8.50 19.13
C ILE A 17 2.29 -8.09 19.81
N ALA A 18 3.42 -8.18 19.11
CA ALA A 18 4.73 -7.84 19.66
C ALA A 18 4.77 -6.39 20.18
N GLY A 19 4.26 -5.45 19.40
CA GLY A 19 4.20 -4.04 19.80
C GLY A 19 3.28 -3.79 20.99
N ALA A 20 2.10 -4.43 21.03
CA ALA A 20 1.18 -4.32 22.16
C ALA A 20 1.80 -4.87 23.47
N MET A 21 2.61 -5.91 23.36
CA MET A 21 3.37 -6.45 24.51
C MET A 21 4.52 -5.55 24.96
N LEU A 22 5.17 -4.85 24.00
CA LEU A 22 6.22 -3.88 24.30
C LEU A 22 5.65 -2.62 24.97
N GLY A 23 4.44 -2.20 24.56
CA GLY A 23 3.77 -1.02 25.10
C GLY A 23 4.64 0.24 24.98
N ASP A 24 4.60 1.08 26.02
CA ASP A 24 5.34 2.36 26.07
C ASP A 24 6.85 2.20 26.32
N LYS A 25 7.38 0.98 26.35
CA LYS A 25 8.81 0.71 26.61
C LYS A 25 9.73 1.17 25.47
N LEU A 26 9.20 1.32 24.24
CA LEU A 26 9.97 1.78 23.11
C LEU A 26 10.01 3.32 23.09
N PRO A 27 11.21 3.96 23.29
CA PRO A 27 11.32 5.41 23.23
C PRO A 27 10.87 6.00 21.88
N GLU A 28 10.20 7.15 21.88
CA GLU A 28 9.70 7.82 20.68
C GLU A 28 10.79 8.06 19.63
N LYS A 29 12.01 8.39 20.06
CA LYS A 29 13.17 8.55 19.17
C LYS A 29 13.37 7.34 18.24
N TYR A 30 13.23 6.11 18.75
CA TYR A 30 13.41 4.91 17.91
C TYR A 30 12.23 4.73 16.95
N LYS A 31 11.00 5.02 17.39
CA LYS A 31 9.80 4.95 16.54
C LYS A 31 9.93 5.90 15.35
N GLU A 32 10.36 7.15 15.59
CA GLU A 32 10.55 8.15 14.53
C GLU A 32 11.66 7.75 13.55
N GLN A 33 12.82 7.32 14.07
CA GLN A 33 13.97 6.92 13.23
C GLN A 33 13.62 5.72 12.35
N LEU A 34 12.96 4.70 12.89
CA LEU A 34 12.52 3.54 12.13
C LEU A 34 11.51 3.90 11.05
N ASN A 35 10.55 4.78 11.33
CA ASN A 35 9.61 5.26 10.32
C ASN A 35 10.31 5.98 9.18
N MET A 36 11.37 6.76 9.47
CA MET A 36 12.18 7.40 8.43
C MET A 36 12.87 6.36 7.54
N ILE A 37 13.46 5.31 8.12
CA ILE A 37 14.08 4.22 7.37
C ILE A 37 13.05 3.48 6.51
N PHE A 38 11.84 3.22 7.02
CA PHE A 38 10.78 2.56 6.24
C PHE A 38 10.34 3.41 5.04
N GLY A 39 10.21 4.72 5.22
CA GLY A 39 9.94 5.65 4.12
C GLY A 39 11.04 5.60 3.05
N LEU A 40 12.30 5.61 3.47
CA LEU A 40 13.46 5.51 2.57
C LEU A 40 13.46 4.17 1.81
N CYS A 41 13.22 3.04 2.49
CA CYS A 41 13.13 1.72 1.87
C CYS A 41 12.00 1.66 0.83
N SER A 42 10.81 2.20 1.15
CA SER A 42 9.69 2.28 0.21
C SER A 42 10.07 3.07 -1.06
N MET A 43 10.75 4.20 -0.90
CA MET A 43 11.24 4.99 -2.04
C MET A 43 12.28 4.23 -2.86
N GLY A 44 13.26 3.58 -2.20
CA GLY A 44 14.29 2.80 -2.88
C GLY A 44 13.71 1.67 -3.74
N MET A 45 12.73 0.93 -3.20
CA MET A 45 12.01 -0.11 -3.95
C MET A 45 11.20 0.49 -5.11
N GLY A 46 10.58 1.65 -4.89
CA GLY A 46 9.84 2.37 -5.93
C GLY A 46 10.75 2.79 -7.07
N ILE A 47 11.92 3.35 -6.77
CA ILE A 47 12.92 3.76 -7.77
C ILE A 47 13.40 2.54 -8.57
N ALA A 48 13.70 1.42 -7.91
CA ALA A 48 14.08 0.18 -8.59
C ALA A 48 12.99 -0.32 -9.55
N SER A 49 11.71 -0.24 -9.15
CA SER A 49 10.58 -0.60 -10.02
C SER A 49 10.38 0.36 -11.19
N ILE A 50 10.59 1.67 -11.00
CA ILE A 50 10.55 2.67 -12.07
C ILE A 50 11.61 2.38 -13.14
N GLY A 51 12.79 1.87 -12.75
CA GLY A 51 13.84 1.48 -13.67
C GLY A 51 13.46 0.37 -14.67
N LEU A 52 12.35 -0.35 -14.45
CA LEU A 52 11.84 -1.36 -15.38
C LEU A 52 10.99 -0.77 -16.53
N MET A 53 10.69 0.52 -16.48
CA MET A 53 9.82 1.22 -17.42
C MET A 53 10.28 1.04 -18.87
N LYS A 54 9.35 0.68 -19.77
CA LYS A 54 9.59 0.51 -21.21
C LYS A 54 9.11 1.72 -22.00
N TYR A 55 7.88 2.14 -21.77
CA TYR A 55 7.26 3.24 -22.54
C TYR A 55 6.94 4.41 -21.60
N MET A 56 7.96 5.25 -21.37
CA MET A 56 7.85 6.41 -20.47
C MET A 56 6.61 7.28 -20.74
N PRO A 57 6.29 7.66 -22.00
CA PRO A 57 5.12 8.51 -22.24
C PRO A 57 3.81 7.85 -21.81
N ALA A 58 3.65 6.53 -22.02
CA ALA A 58 2.46 5.79 -21.63
C ALA A 58 2.31 5.75 -20.09
N VAL A 59 3.40 5.51 -19.38
CA VAL A 59 3.42 5.47 -17.91
C VAL A 59 3.11 6.84 -17.31
N ILE A 60 3.78 7.91 -17.79
CA ILE A 60 3.55 9.27 -17.31
C ILE A 60 2.11 9.71 -17.58
N PHE A 61 1.60 9.43 -18.78
CA PHE A 61 0.22 9.75 -19.13
C PHE A 61 -0.78 9.01 -18.24
N ALA A 62 -0.53 7.70 -17.99
CA ALA A 62 -1.34 6.90 -17.08
C ALA A 62 -1.38 7.48 -15.66
N ILE A 63 -0.22 7.92 -15.12
CA ILE A 63 -0.15 8.52 -13.79
C ILE A 63 -0.97 9.81 -13.73
N ILE A 64 -0.83 10.69 -14.72
CA ILE A 64 -1.56 11.97 -14.74
C ILE A 64 -3.06 11.71 -14.86
N ILE A 65 -3.49 11.00 -15.90
CA ILE A 65 -4.92 10.76 -16.15
C ILE A 65 -5.54 9.90 -15.05
N GLY A 66 -4.83 8.85 -14.60
CA GLY A 66 -5.32 7.99 -13.52
C GLY A 66 -5.50 8.76 -12.22
N THR A 67 -4.57 9.65 -11.88
CA THR A 67 -4.73 10.51 -10.69
C THR A 67 -5.89 11.48 -10.85
N LEU A 68 -6.07 12.10 -12.03
CA LEU A 68 -7.21 12.98 -12.30
C LEU A 68 -8.54 12.22 -12.17
N VAL A 69 -8.62 11.00 -12.67
CA VAL A 69 -9.79 10.12 -12.51
C VAL A 69 -10.04 9.82 -11.04
N GLY A 70 -9.01 9.45 -10.28
CA GLY A 70 -9.13 9.19 -8.84
C GLY A 70 -9.63 10.40 -8.06
N LEU A 71 -9.06 11.57 -8.32
CA LEU A 71 -9.48 12.83 -7.71
C LEU A 71 -10.92 13.21 -8.11
N PHE A 72 -11.29 13.02 -9.37
CA PHE A 72 -12.66 13.30 -9.83
C PHE A 72 -13.70 12.45 -9.09
N PHE A 73 -13.42 11.17 -8.86
CA PHE A 73 -14.28 10.28 -8.09
C PHE A 73 -14.06 10.37 -6.58
N ASN A 74 -13.11 11.21 -6.10
CA ASN A 74 -12.76 11.33 -4.68
C ASN A 74 -12.48 9.98 -4.02
N LEU A 75 -11.66 9.13 -4.68
CA LEU A 75 -11.36 7.78 -4.20
C LEU A 75 -10.69 7.80 -2.82
N GLY A 76 -9.84 8.78 -2.56
CA GLY A 76 -9.22 8.99 -1.25
C GLY A 76 -10.27 9.12 -0.15
N ASP A 77 -11.29 9.96 -0.34
CA ASP A 77 -12.38 10.15 0.62
C ASP A 77 -13.26 8.92 0.75
N LEU A 78 -13.51 8.20 -0.35
CA LEU A 78 -14.29 6.97 -0.33
C LEU A 78 -13.60 5.90 0.53
N VAL A 79 -12.31 5.68 0.31
CA VAL A 79 -11.50 4.74 1.10
C VAL A 79 -11.40 5.18 2.55
N TYR A 80 -11.21 6.48 2.82
CA TYR A 80 -11.18 7.00 4.17
C TYR A 80 -12.49 6.72 4.92
N ARG A 81 -13.66 6.94 4.30
CA ARG A 81 -14.98 6.58 4.88
C ARG A 81 -15.13 5.08 5.13
N ALA A 82 -14.62 4.24 4.23
CA ALA A 82 -14.60 2.79 4.43
C ALA A 82 -13.74 2.42 5.65
N CYS A 83 -12.55 3.01 5.78
CA CYS A 83 -11.67 2.82 6.93
C CYS A 83 -12.31 3.28 8.25
N GLN A 84 -13.08 4.39 8.23
CA GLN A 84 -13.84 4.82 9.42
C GLN A 84 -14.90 3.79 9.84
N LYS A 85 -15.58 3.15 8.88
CA LYS A 85 -16.55 2.07 9.19
C LYS A 85 -15.83 0.86 9.78
N MET A 86 -14.69 0.47 9.21
CA MET A 86 -13.86 -0.63 9.73
C MET A 86 -13.38 -0.33 11.16
N GLN A 87 -12.87 0.86 11.40
CA GLN A 87 -12.46 1.31 12.73
C GLN A 87 -13.58 1.14 13.78
N LYS A 88 -14.81 1.58 13.47
CA LYS A 88 -15.95 1.44 14.38
C LYS A 88 -16.25 -0.02 14.74
N LEU A 89 -16.03 -0.95 13.81
CA LEU A 89 -16.20 -2.38 14.07
C LEU A 89 -15.05 -2.92 14.92
N MET A 90 -13.82 -2.53 14.63
CA MET A 90 -12.62 -3.01 15.33
C MET A 90 -12.60 -2.59 16.80
N VAL A 91 -12.99 -1.34 17.10
CA VAL A 91 -13.07 -0.83 18.49
C VAL A 91 -14.13 -1.56 19.33
N LYS A 92 -15.16 -2.13 18.69
CA LYS A 92 -16.14 -2.98 19.41
C LYS A 92 -15.58 -4.35 19.82
N VAL A 93 -14.61 -4.86 19.05
CA VAL A 93 -14.00 -6.20 19.26
C VAL A 93 -12.82 -6.11 20.23
N VAL A 94 -11.98 -5.08 20.07
CA VAL A 94 -10.80 -4.86 20.90
C VAL A 94 -10.92 -3.48 21.56
N PRO A 95 -11.13 -3.44 22.88
CA PRO A 95 -11.27 -2.18 23.59
C PRO A 95 -9.96 -1.37 23.55
N LYS A 96 -10.11 -0.06 23.70
CA LYS A 96 -9.00 0.89 23.76
C LYS A 96 -8.03 0.49 24.89
N PRO A 97 -6.72 0.40 24.62
CA PRO A 97 -5.72 0.18 25.66
C PRO A 97 -5.65 1.38 26.62
N ASN A 98 -5.11 1.15 27.82
CA ASN A 98 -4.84 2.22 28.78
C ASN A 98 -3.63 3.02 28.29
N THR A 99 -3.87 4.07 27.51
CA THR A 99 -2.84 4.94 26.95
C THR A 99 -3.10 6.39 27.36
N SER A 100 -2.07 7.22 27.33
CA SER A 100 -2.16 8.67 27.56
C SER A 100 -2.85 9.43 26.41
N MET A 101 -3.13 8.75 25.28
CA MET A 101 -3.77 9.37 24.11
C MET A 101 -5.23 9.71 24.36
N SER A 102 -5.66 10.89 23.91
CA SER A 102 -7.08 11.23 23.87
C SER A 102 -7.86 10.29 22.96
N GLU A 103 -9.17 10.17 23.15
CA GLU A 103 -10.00 9.29 22.31
C GLU A 103 -9.98 9.73 20.83
N THR A 104 -10.02 11.04 20.59
CA THR A 104 -9.95 11.61 19.23
C THR A 104 -8.63 11.31 18.54
N GLU A 105 -7.52 11.40 19.26
CA GLU A 105 -6.19 11.10 18.76
C GLU A 105 -6.02 9.61 18.47
N PHE A 106 -6.48 8.75 19.37
CA PHE A 106 -6.50 7.29 19.17
C PHE A 106 -7.27 6.90 17.91
N LEU A 107 -8.49 7.44 17.74
CA LEU A 107 -9.33 7.14 16.58
C LEU A 107 -8.70 7.66 15.28
N ALA A 108 -8.14 8.86 15.28
CA ALA A 108 -7.46 9.42 14.11
C ALA A 108 -6.21 8.60 13.72
N THR A 109 -5.42 8.21 14.71
CA THR A 109 -4.22 7.37 14.50
C THR A 109 -4.61 6.00 13.98
N LEU A 110 -5.63 5.36 14.55
CA LEU A 110 -6.11 4.06 14.09
C LEU A 110 -6.58 4.11 12.62
N ILE A 111 -7.34 5.14 12.22
CA ILE A 111 -7.73 5.32 10.81
C ILE A 111 -6.49 5.45 9.92
N THR A 112 -5.50 6.25 10.33
CA THR A 112 -4.26 6.43 9.59
C THR A 112 -3.54 5.10 9.37
N VAL A 113 -3.47 4.26 10.40
CA VAL A 113 -2.83 2.94 10.34
C VAL A 113 -3.62 1.98 9.45
N ILE A 114 -4.96 1.98 9.52
CA ILE A 114 -5.80 1.18 8.62
C ILE A 114 -5.55 1.59 7.15
N VAL A 115 -5.55 2.90 6.85
CA VAL A 115 -5.25 3.40 5.50
C VAL A 115 -3.84 2.99 5.08
N LEU A 116 -2.87 3.09 5.97
CA LEU A 116 -1.48 2.74 5.68
C LEU A 116 -1.32 1.28 5.26
N PHE A 117 -1.94 0.33 5.96
CA PHE A 117 -1.83 -1.09 5.66
C PHE A 117 -2.76 -1.53 4.53
N CYS A 118 -4.00 -1.08 4.51
CA CYS A 118 -5.02 -1.55 3.55
C CYS A 118 -4.96 -0.85 2.20
N SER A 119 -4.42 0.38 2.13
CA SER A 119 -4.45 1.22 0.91
C SER A 119 -3.05 1.68 0.50
N SER A 120 -1.99 0.99 0.94
CA SER A 120 -0.62 1.34 0.56
C SER A 120 -0.38 1.03 -0.93
N GLY A 121 0.30 1.94 -1.63
CA GLY A 121 0.68 1.74 -3.02
C GLY A 121 1.51 0.47 -3.23
N MET A 122 2.43 0.16 -2.29
CA MET A 122 3.23 -1.06 -2.32
C MET A 122 2.36 -2.33 -2.13
N GLY A 123 1.35 -2.27 -1.26
CA GLY A 123 0.45 -3.41 -1.02
C GLY A 123 -0.46 -3.68 -2.21
N ILE A 124 -1.06 -2.64 -2.77
CA ILE A 124 -1.93 -2.74 -3.96
C ILE A 124 -1.12 -3.27 -5.14
N TYR A 125 0.02 -2.64 -5.45
CA TYR A 125 0.90 -3.07 -6.52
C TYR A 125 1.44 -4.49 -6.28
N GLY A 126 1.92 -4.79 -5.08
CA GLY A 126 2.47 -6.10 -4.74
C GLY A 126 1.46 -7.24 -4.89
N SER A 127 0.20 -7.01 -4.48
CA SER A 127 -0.87 -8.00 -4.61
C SER A 127 -1.24 -8.27 -6.07
N LEU A 128 -1.36 -7.23 -6.88
CA LEU A 128 -1.60 -7.35 -8.32
C LEU A 128 -0.39 -7.99 -9.02
N SER A 129 0.84 -7.56 -8.68
CA SER A 129 2.07 -8.11 -9.25
C SER A 129 2.23 -9.60 -8.95
N GLU A 130 2.00 -10.03 -7.69
CA GLU A 130 2.03 -11.44 -7.33
C GLU A 130 0.97 -12.24 -8.09
N GLY A 131 -0.24 -11.67 -8.27
CA GLY A 131 -1.30 -12.30 -9.06
C GLY A 131 -0.97 -12.42 -10.55
N ILE A 132 -0.25 -11.44 -11.11
CA ILE A 132 0.15 -11.41 -12.53
C ILE A 132 1.36 -12.31 -12.79
N THR A 133 2.40 -12.20 -11.95
CA THR A 133 3.71 -12.81 -12.20
C THR A 133 3.96 -14.08 -11.39
N GLY A 134 3.20 -14.30 -10.32
CA GLY A 134 3.43 -15.37 -9.34
C GLY A 134 4.61 -15.09 -8.38
N ASP A 135 5.27 -13.91 -8.49
CA ASP A 135 6.44 -13.55 -7.68
C ASP A 135 6.01 -12.84 -6.39
N PRO A 136 6.19 -13.45 -5.18
CA PRO A 136 5.81 -12.86 -3.90
C PRO A 136 6.85 -11.90 -3.32
N SER A 137 8.01 -11.72 -3.96
CA SER A 137 9.20 -11.05 -3.39
C SER A 137 8.90 -9.64 -2.88
N LEU A 138 8.07 -8.88 -3.58
CA LEU A 138 7.70 -7.53 -3.18
C LEU A 138 6.90 -7.52 -1.87
N LEU A 139 5.91 -8.41 -1.76
CA LEU A 139 5.10 -8.50 -0.55
C LEU A 139 5.88 -9.11 0.63
N ILE A 140 6.81 -10.02 0.37
CA ILE A 140 7.73 -10.53 1.41
C ILE A 140 8.59 -9.39 1.95
N THR A 141 9.16 -8.56 1.07
CA THR A 141 9.94 -7.38 1.49
C THR A 141 9.07 -6.39 2.27
N LYS A 142 7.84 -6.15 1.76
CA LYS A 142 6.86 -5.33 2.49
C LYS A 142 6.53 -5.90 3.86
N SER A 143 6.48 -7.23 4.00
CA SER A 143 6.16 -7.90 5.28
C SER A 143 7.16 -7.54 6.38
N ILE A 144 8.43 -7.38 6.04
CA ILE A 144 9.47 -6.93 6.98
C ILE A 144 9.15 -5.51 7.46
N LEU A 145 8.86 -4.58 6.53
CA LEU A 145 8.51 -3.21 6.87
C LEU A 145 7.23 -3.14 7.71
N ASP A 146 6.22 -3.89 7.31
CA ASP A 146 4.91 -3.91 7.96
C ASP A 146 4.96 -4.51 9.37
N PHE A 147 5.78 -5.54 9.60
CA PHE A 147 5.97 -6.11 10.93
C PHE A 147 6.44 -5.04 11.93
N PHE A 148 7.51 -4.33 11.60
CA PHE A 148 8.07 -3.29 12.47
C PHE A 148 7.13 -2.08 12.58
N THR A 149 6.49 -1.69 11.49
CA THR A 149 5.51 -0.60 11.50
C THR A 149 4.31 -0.94 12.37
N ALA A 150 3.77 -2.16 12.25
CA ALA A 150 2.68 -2.64 13.10
C ALA A 150 3.09 -2.68 14.58
N ALA A 151 4.31 -3.14 14.87
CA ALA A 151 4.83 -3.15 16.24
C ALA A 151 4.93 -1.73 16.83
N ILE A 152 5.45 -0.77 16.07
CA ILE A 152 5.57 0.63 16.51
C ILE A 152 4.20 1.25 16.81
N PHE A 153 3.23 1.09 15.92
CA PHE A 153 1.88 1.62 16.14
C PHE A 153 1.15 0.89 17.27
N ALA A 154 1.36 -0.42 17.42
CA ALA A 154 0.74 -1.21 18.46
C ALA A 154 1.26 -0.87 19.87
N CYS A 155 2.45 -0.27 20.01
CA CYS A 155 2.90 0.27 21.28
C CYS A 155 1.90 1.28 21.88
N ASN A 156 1.28 2.09 21.01
CA ASN A 156 0.33 3.13 21.43
C ASN A 156 -1.14 2.70 21.25
N LEU A 157 -1.44 1.93 20.20
CA LEU A 157 -2.80 1.49 19.87
C LEU A 157 -3.18 0.14 20.48
N GLY A 158 -2.20 -0.63 20.95
CA GLY A 158 -2.44 -1.96 21.52
C GLY A 158 -2.78 -3.02 20.47
N TYR A 159 -3.41 -4.11 20.90
CA TYR A 159 -3.74 -5.28 20.09
C TYR A 159 -4.67 -5.01 18.91
N ILE A 160 -5.35 -3.87 18.86
CA ILE A 160 -6.25 -3.51 17.76
C ILE A 160 -5.52 -3.45 16.41
N VAL A 161 -4.20 -3.17 16.41
CA VAL A 161 -3.38 -3.14 15.20
C VAL A 161 -3.31 -4.53 14.55
N SER A 162 -3.22 -5.61 15.34
CA SER A 162 -3.24 -6.98 14.82
C SER A 162 -4.52 -7.30 14.05
N LEU A 163 -5.65 -6.69 14.45
CA LEU A 163 -6.94 -6.91 13.80
C LEU A 163 -6.99 -6.33 12.37
N ILE A 164 -6.11 -5.35 12.06
CA ILE A 164 -6.00 -4.76 10.72
C ILE A 164 -5.54 -5.79 9.68
N ALA A 165 -4.83 -6.85 10.09
CA ALA A 165 -4.44 -7.94 9.23
C ALA A 165 -5.62 -8.59 8.50
N VAL A 166 -6.82 -8.63 9.12
CA VAL A 166 -8.01 -9.25 8.53
C VAL A 166 -8.53 -8.48 7.32
N PRO A 167 -8.91 -7.18 7.40
CA PRO A 167 -9.35 -6.43 6.24
C PRO A 167 -8.25 -6.29 5.18
N GLN A 168 -6.99 -6.16 5.57
CA GLN A 168 -5.87 -6.12 4.65
C GLN A 168 -5.76 -7.42 3.85
N PHE A 169 -5.86 -8.59 4.49
CA PHE A 169 -5.88 -9.90 3.82
C PHE A 169 -7.00 -10.00 2.78
N VAL A 170 -8.21 -9.58 3.16
CA VAL A 170 -9.38 -9.61 2.25
C VAL A 170 -9.15 -8.73 1.02
N ILE A 171 -8.68 -7.49 1.23
CA ILE A 171 -8.44 -6.53 0.15
C ILE A 171 -7.34 -7.05 -0.79
N PHE A 172 -6.20 -7.51 -0.24
CA PHE A 172 -5.08 -7.96 -1.05
C PHE A 172 -5.37 -9.27 -1.78
N THR A 173 -6.13 -10.19 -1.15
CA THR A 173 -6.59 -11.41 -1.83
C THR A 173 -7.55 -11.08 -2.98
N PHE A 174 -8.45 -10.13 -2.79
CA PHE A 174 -9.32 -9.66 -3.87
C PHE A 174 -8.51 -9.09 -5.05
N LEU A 175 -7.51 -8.26 -4.79
CA LEU A 175 -6.62 -7.71 -5.81
C LEU A 175 -5.82 -8.82 -6.53
N PHE A 176 -5.28 -9.77 -5.79
CA PHE A 176 -4.58 -10.93 -6.33
C PHE A 176 -5.45 -11.76 -7.29
N LEU A 177 -6.67 -12.05 -6.89
CA LEU A 177 -7.62 -12.80 -7.72
C LEU A 177 -8.04 -12.01 -8.96
N SER A 178 -8.21 -10.71 -8.83
CA SER A 178 -8.53 -9.81 -9.95
C SER A 178 -7.42 -9.77 -11.00
N ALA A 179 -6.17 -9.98 -10.61
CA ALA A 179 -5.03 -10.03 -11.51
C ALA A 179 -5.13 -11.15 -12.55
N GLY A 180 -5.75 -12.29 -12.20
CA GLY A 180 -5.97 -13.40 -13.11
C GLY A 180 -6.82 -13.05 -14.34
N LEU A 181 -7.69 -12.04 -14.24
CA LEU A 181 -8.47 -11.53 -15.36
C LEU A 181 -7.65 -10.65 -16.31
N ILE A 182 -6.56 -10.10 -15.83
CA ILE A 182 -5.72 -9.14 -16.55
C ILE A 182 -4.60 -9.84 -17.30
N VAL A 183 -4.01 -10.90 -16.71
CA VAL A 183 -2.85 -11.65 -17.25
C VAL A 183 -2.99 -12.05 -18.73
N PRO A 184 -4.12 -12.64 -19.20
CA PRO A 184 -4.24 -13.08 -20.58
C PRO A 184 -4.20 -11.95 -21.61
N LEU A 185 -4.39 -10.70 -21.15
CA LEU A 185 -4.47 -9.50 -21.98
C LEU A 185 -3.16 -8.68 -21.98
N THR A 186 -2.10 -9.18 -21.30
CA THR A 186 -0.88 -8.42 -21.07
C THR A 186 0.32 -8.98 -21.82
N THR A 187 1.24 -8.08 -22.19
CA THR A 187 2.57 -8.42 -22.69
C THR A 187 3.63 -8.18 -21.61
N PRO A 188 4.85 -8.75 -21.74
CA PRO A 188 5.95 -8.48 -20.79
C PRO A 188 6.26 -6.99 -20.63
N ASP A 189 6.17 -6.20 -21.71
CA ASP A 189 6.42 -4.75 -21.67
C ASP A 189 5.32 -4.00 -20.93
N MET A 190 4.05 -4.36 -21.13
CA MET A 190 2.92 -3.82 -20.35
C MET A 190 3.07 -4.14 -18.85
N ILE A 191 3.55 -5.34 -18.51
CA ILE A 191 3.83 -5.71 -17.11
C ILE A 191 4.96 -4.87 -16.54
N ASN A 192 6.01 -4.57 -17.31
CA ASN A 192 7.09 -3.71 -16.87
C ASN A 192 6.63 -2.26 -16.66
N ASP A 193 5.79 -1.71 -17.53
CA ASP A 193 5.19 -0.40 -17.38
C ASP A 193 4.23 -0.35 -16.18
N PHE A 194 3.47 -1.43 -15.92
CA PHE A 194 2.66 -1.58 -14.72
C PHE A 194 3.52 -1.56 -13.44
N LYS A 195 4.66 -2.29 -13.44
CA LYS A 195 5.62 -2.28 -12.33
C LYS A 195 6.19 -0.89 -12.11
N ALA A 196 6.54 -0.18 -13.17
CA ALA A 196 7.03 1.19 -13.10
C ALA A 196 5.98 2.16 -12.54
N CYS A 197 4.73 2.05 -12.98
CA CYS A 197 3.61 2.82 -12.45
C CYS A 197 3.43 2.57 -10.94
N GLY A 198 3.45 1.30 -10.51
CA GLY A 198 3.46 0.92 -9.09
C GLY A 198 4.64 1.51 -8.31
N GLY A 199 5.81 1.60 -8.98
CA GLY A 199 7.00 2.24 -8.42
C GLY A 199 6.76 3.71 -8.05
N PHE A 200 6.07 4.49 -8.89
CA PHE A 200 5.70 5.87 -8.56
C PHE A 200 4.76 5.93 -7.34
N LEU A 201 3.81 5.01 -7.20
CA LEU A 201 2.96 4.92 -6.01
C LEU A 201 3.78 4.61 -4.75
N MET A 202 4.79 3.74 -4.85
CA MET A 202 5.70 3.42 -3.72
C MET A 202 6.54 4.63 -3.31
N VAL A 203 7.08 5.39 -4.27
CA VAL A 203 7.81 6.63 -3.99
C VAL A 203 6.89 7.65 -3.32
N ALA A 204 5.67 7.85 -3.85
CA ALA A 204 4.68 8.74 -3.24
C ALA A 204 4.30 8.31 -1.81
N ALA A 205 4.17 7.00 -1.55
CA ALA A 205 3.94 6.45 -0.22
C ALA A 205 5.14 6.71 0.72
N GLY A 206 6.38 6.56 0.23
CA GLY A 206 7.58 6.89 0.98
C GLY A 206 7.61 8.36 1.43
N PHE A 207 7.28 9.30 0.56
CA PHE A 207 7.15 10.72 0.92
C PHE A 207 6.12 10.95 2.03
N ARG A 208 4.99 10.21 2.01
CA ARG A 208 3.96 10.28 3.07
C ARG A 208 4.46 9.73 4.40
N ILE A 209 5.15 8.58 4.37
CA ILE A 209 5.73 7.96 5.60
C ILE A 209 6.74 8.91 6.23
N LEU A 210 7.58 9.56 5.42
CA LEU A 210 8.53 10.58 5.85
C LEU A 210 7.89 11.91 6.27
N LYS A 211 6.57 12.07 6.09
CA LYS A 211 5.83 13.32 6.33
C LYS A 211 6.37 14.52 5.54
N LEU A 212 7.06 14.29 4.43
CA LEU A 212 7.63 15.35 3.57
C LEU A 212 6.57 15.97 2.68
N LYS A 213 5.74 15.15 2.03
CA LYS A 213 4.61 15.57 1.18
C LYS A 213 3.50 14.52 1.23
N MET A 214 2.26 15.00 1.30
CA MET A 214 1.06 14.16 1.37
C MET A 214 0.48 13.91 -0.03
N PHE A 215 1.16 13.06 -0.82
CA PHE A 215 0.65 12.65 -2.12
C PHE A 215 -0.69 11.91 -1.99
N PRO A 216 -1.63 12.10 -2.93
CA PRO A 216 -2.93 11.42 -2.94
C PRO A 216 -2.80 9.97 -3.46
N VAL A 217 -2.05 9.12 -2.75
CA VAL A 217 -1.67 7.76 -3.22
C VAL A 217 -2.90 6.92 -3.59
N VAL A 218 -4.00 7.04 -2.85
CA VAL A 218 -5.24 6.31 -3.15
C VAL A 218 -5.87 6.78 -4.47
N ASP A 219 -5.84 8.11 -4.72
CA ASP A 219 -6.35 8.67 -5.98
C ASP A 219 -5.43 8.37 -7.18
N MET A 220 -4.18 7.94 -6.93
CA MET A 220 -3.26 7.46 -7.97
C MET A 220 -3.53 6.00 -8.40
N VAL A 221 -4.30 5.23 -7.64
CA VAL A 221 -4.56 3.80 -7.93
C VAL A 221 -5.15 3.54 -9.32
N PRO A 222 -6.07 4.35 -9.88
CA PRO A 222 -6.57 4.16 -11.23
C PRO A 222 -5.47 4.19 -12.31
N ALA A 223 -4.33 4.85 -12.05
CA ALA A 223 -3.20 4.83 -12.97
C ALA A 223 -2.67 3.41 -13.23
N MET A 224 -2.72 2.53 -12.23
CA MET A 224 -2.29 1.13 -12.36
C MET A 224 -3.20 0.33 -13.31
N ILE A 225 -4.48 0.70 -13.41
CA ILE A 225 -5.42 0.09 -14.36
C ILE A 225 -5.18 0.68 -15.75
N LEU A 226 -5.02 2.01 -15.84
CA LEU A 226 -4.90 2.73 -17.10
C LEU A 226 -3.55 2.54 -17.80
N VAL A 227 -2.48 2.21 -17.06
CA VAL A 227 -1.15 2.02 -17.67
C VAL A 227 -1.14 0.86 -18.65
N MET A 228 -1.91 -0.21 -18.41
CA MET A 228 -2.00 -1.36 -19.31
C MET A 228 -2.55 -0.97 -20.69
N PRO A 229 -3.77 -0.40 -20.82
CA PRO A 229 -4.29 0.02 -22.12
C PRO A 229 -3.45 1.15 -22.76
N PHE A 230 -2.84 2.04 -21.98
CA PHE A 230 -1.99 3.10 -22.57
C PHE A 230 -0.66 2.57 -23.10
N SER A 231 -0.04 1.60 -22.41
CA SER A 231 1.14 0.91 -22.92
C SER A 231 0.82 0.14 -24.21
N TRP A 232 -0.31 -0.56 -24.25
CA TRP A 232 -0.79 -1.23 -25.45
C TRP A 232 -1.03 -0.25 -26.60
N LEU A 233 -1.73 0.85 -26.36
CA LEU A 233 -2.01 1.89 -27.36
C LEU A 233 -0.72 2.52 -27.88
N TRP A 234 0.25 2.76 -27.00
CA TRP A 234 1.55 3.30 -27.38
C TRP A 234 2.26 2.41 -28.38
N VAL A 235 2.32 1.11 -28.10
CA VAL A 235 3.02 0.13 -28.94
C VAL A 235 2.30 -0.07 -30.28
N ASN A 236 0.98 -0.31 -30.23
CA ASN A 236 0.25 -0.79 -31.41
C ASN A 236 -0.31 0.33 -32.29
N VAL A 237 -0.36 1.56 -31.79
CA VAL A 237 -0.90 2.70 -32.57
C VAL A 237 0.16 3.80 -32.73
N ILE A 238 0.68 4.34 -31.63
CA ILE A 238 1.49 5.56 -31.67
C ILE A 238 2.86 5.29 -32.30
N LEU A 239 3.54 4.18 -31.94
CA LEU A 239 4.83 3.82 -32.54
C LEU A 239 4.75 3.47 -34.02
N HIS A 240 3.57 3.09 -34.52
CA HIS A 240 3.37 2.84 -35.95
C HIS A 240 3.05 4.12 -36.73
N LEU A 241 2.73 5.21 -36.05
CA LEU A 241 2.45 6.52 -36.65
C LEU A 241 3.68 7.45 -36.67
N LEU A 242 4.70 7.13 -35.84
CA LEU A 242 5.97 7.86 -35.75
C LEU A 242 7.04 7.25 -36.66
#